data_ae5578eee9bc07877a42b0e9cd8a6945
#
_entry.id   ae5578eee9bc07877a42b0e9cd8a6945
#
_cell.length_a   1.000
_cell.length_b   1.000
_cell.length_c   1.000
_cell.angle_alpha   90.00
_cell.angle_beta   90.00
_cell.angle_gamma   90.00
#
_symmetry.space_group_name_H-M   'P 1'
#
loop_
_entity.id
_entity.type
_entity.pdbx_description
1 polymer ?
#
loop_
_entity_poly.entity_id
_entity_poly.type
_entity_poly.pdbx_seq_one_letter_code
_entity_poly.pdbx_strand_id
1 'polypeptide(L)'
;MVFSSSCTVYGEPDEVPVTEESPTAATNPYGWTKLHGEQFLEQVAAGGGLDVMILRYFNPVGAHPSGSMGDDPHGAPANLVTHLMQVAAGRLDRLPVFGADYDTPDGSPVRDYLHVVDLAEGHVVALDTLPAYPGCRAINLGTGRGYSVLEVVAAAEQALGRPVAHEVVARRPGDVARIWAGTNLAKRLLGWTASRGLTEMLVDHWRWQEAHPDGYGN
;
A
#
# COMPACT_ATOMS: atom_id res chain seq x y z
N MET A 1 9.14 10.18 -17.21
CA MET A 1 8.37 10.56 -15.99
C MET A 1 7.95 9.30 -15.24
N VAL A 2 8.01 9.28 -13.89
CA VAL A 2 7.39 8.22 -13.08
C VAL A 2 6.15 8.83 -12.41
N PHE A 3 5.02 8.13 -12.50
CA PHE A 3 3.73 8.55 -11.92
C PHE A 3 3.30 7.59 -10.82
N SER A 4 3.11 8.12 -9.62
CA SER A 4 2.61 7.39 -8.47
C SER A 4 1.10 7.18 -8.59
N SER A 5 0.72 6.03 -9.14
CA SER A 5 -0.66 5.54 -9.19
C SER A 5 -0.98 4.65 -7.98
N SER A 6 -2.01 3.85 -8.03
CA SER A 6 -2.47 3.05 -6.91
C SER A 6 -3.22 1.80 -7.38
N CYS A 7 -3.17 0.73 -6.60
CA CYS A 7 -4.01 -0.46 -6.83
C CYS A 7 -5.52 -0.15 -6.77
N THR A 8 -5.93 0.99 -6.22
CA THR A 8 -7.34 1.41 -6.19
C THR A 8 -7.95 1.64 -7.57
N VAL A 9 -7.13 1.76 -8.63
CA VAL A 9 -7.61 1.83 -10.01
C VAL A 9 -8.30 0.55 -10.47
N TYR A 10 -7.99 -0.59 -9.86
CA TYR A 10 -8.62 -1.88 -10.19
C TYR A 10 -10.04 -2.02 -9.62
N GLY A 11 -10.40 -1.23 -8.59
CA GLY A 11 -11.68 -1.36 -7.91
C GLY A 11 -11.83 -2.70 -7.20
N GLU A 12 -12.96 -3.37 -7.38
CA GLU A 12 -13.22 -4.70 -6.84
C GLU A 12 -12.89 -5.76 -7.92
N PRO A 13 -11.75 -6.46 -7.81
CA PRO A 13 -11.33 -7.40 -8.83
C PRO A 13 -12.07 -8.74 -8.68
N ASP A 14 -12.43 -9.34 -9.82
CA ASP A 14 -13.02 -10.68 -9.86
C ASP A 14 -12.01 -11.76 -9.45
N GLU A 15 -10.74 -11.55 -9.81
CA GLU A 15 -9.65 -12.49 -9.56
C GLU A 15 -8.42 -11.80 -8.95
N VAL A 16 -7.70 -12.54 -8.12
CA VAL A 16 -6.42 -12.11 -7.53
C VAL A 16 -5.39 -13.24 -7.66
N PRO A 17 -4.10 -12.94 -7.84
CA PRO A 17 -3.48 -11.60 -7.86
C PRO A 17 -3.90 -10.77 -9.08
N VAL A 18 -4.09 -9.44 -8.89
CA VAL A 18 -4.34 -8.55 -10.02
C VAL A 18 -3.06 -8.27 -10.79
N THR A 19 -3.14 -8.30 -12.12
CA THR A 19 -2.04 -7.96 -13.02
C THR A 19 -2.30 -6.61 -13.69
N GLU A 20 -1.33 -6.10 -14.41
CA GLU A 20 -1.47 -4.85 -15.15
C GLU A 20 -2.48 -4.93 -16.29
N GLU A 21 -2.83 -6.16 -16.71
CA GLU A 21 -3.86 -6.47 -17.71
C GLU A 21 -5.26 -6.58 -17.11
N SER A 22 -5.36 -6.65 -15.77
CA SER A 22 -6.67 -6.70 -15.10
C SER A 22 -7.47 -5.43 -15.38
N PRO A 23 -8.81 -5.53 -15.51
CA PRO A 23 -9.68 -4.39 -15.73
C PRO A 23 -9.50 -3.30 -14.68
N THR A 24 -9.58 -2.03 -15.09
CA THR A 24 -9.58 -0.90 -14.17
C THR A 24 -11.00 -0.33 -14.04
N ALA A 25 -11.49 -0.27 -12.78
CA ALA A 25 -12.85 0.17 -12.44
C ALA A 25 -12.87 0.81 -11.06
N ALA A 26 -12.25 1.98 -10.93
CA ALA A 26 -12.16 2.68 -9.63
C ALA A 26 -13.52 2.87 -8.97
N THR A 27 -13.64 2.54 -7.69
CA THR A 27 -14.90 2.57 -6.91
C THR A 27 -15.01 3.75 -5.95
N ASN A 28 -13.98 4.59 -5.85
CA ASN A 28 -13.95 5.75 -4.95
C ASN A 28 -13.26 6.96 -5.59
N PRO A 29 -13.48 8.19 -5.07
CA PRO A 29 -12.94 9.40 -5.67
C PRO A 29 -11.41 9.41 -5.81
N TYR A 30 -10.67 8.86 -4.83
CA TYR A 30 -9.22 8.77 -4.90
C TYR A 30 -8.77 7.86 -6.07
N GLY A 31 -9.36 6.66 -6.19
CA GLY A 31 -9.07 5.77 -7.31
C GLY A 31 -9.35 6.43 -8.67
N TRP A 32 -10.44 7.20 -8.78
CA TRP A 32 -10.77 7.95 -10.00
C TRP A 32 -9.72 9.01 -10.32
N THR A 33 -9.17 9.74 -9.33
CA THR A 33 -8.09 10.70 -9.61
C THR A 33 -6.84 10.03 -10.18
N LYS A 34 -6.52 8.82 -9.68
CA LYS A 34 -5.38 8.03 -10.20
C LYS A 34 -5.66 7.49 -11.59
N LEU A 35 -6.81 6.89 -11.82
CA LEU A 35 -7.20 6.34 -13.12
C LEU A 35 -7.25 7.41 -14.22
N HIS A 36 -7.84 8.57 -13.94
CA HIS A 36 -7.84 9.69 -14.91
C HIS A 36 -6.41 10.21 -15.17
N GLY A 37 -5.55 10.23 -14.13
CA GLY A 37 -4.14 10.58 -14.29
C GLY A 37 -3.42 9.60 -15.23
N GLU A 38 -3.65 8.29 -15.07
CA GLU A 38 -3.11 7.28 -15.98
C GLU A 38 -3.56 7.50 -17.42
N GLN A 39 -4.88 7.62 -17.64
CA GLN A 39 -5.46 7.84 -18.96
C GLN A 39 -4.95 9.12 -19.64
N PHE A 40 -4.80 10.21 -18.88
CA PHE A 40 -4.23 11.45 -19.39
C PHE A 40 -2.77 11.26 -19.83
N LEU A 41 -1.96 10.62 -19.01
CA LEU A 41 -0.55 10.37 -19.29
C LEU A 41 -0.34 9.41 -20.46
N GLU A 42 -1.21 8.42 -20.63
CA GLU A 42 -1.22 7.53 -21.79
C GLU A 42 -1.41 8.33 -23.09
N GLN A 43 -2.35 9.28 -23.11
CA GLN A 43 -2.58 10.14 -24.28
C GLN A 43 -1.40 11.08 -24.57
N VAL A 44 -0.78 11.65 -23.53
CA VAL A 44 0.42 12.49 -23.69
C VAL A 44 1.58 11.67 -24.25
N ALA A 45 1.81 10.46 -23.72
CA ALA A 45 2.85 9.56 -24.22
C ALA A 45 2.60 9.11 -25.65
N ALA A 46 1.35 8.80 -26.01
CA ALA A 46 0.97 8.44 -27.38
C ALA A 46 1.26 9.56 -28.39
N GLY A 47 1.20 10.82 -27.98
CA GLY A 47 1.62 11.98 -28.78
C GLY A 47 3.13 12.12 -28.96
N GLY A 48 3.96 11.24 -28.38
CA GLY A 48 5.42 11.23 -28.48
C GLY A 48 6.12 12.32 -27.65
N GLY A 49 5.41 12.97 -26.73
CA GLY A 49 5.96 14.05 -25.91
C GLY A 49 6.62 13.63 -24.62
N LEU A 50 6.39 12.39 -24.15
CA LEU A 50 6.85 11.96 -22.82
C LEU A 50 6.84 10.44 -22.69
N ASP A 51 7.92 9.89 -22.15
CA ASP A 51 7.94 8.51 -21.67
C ASP A 51 7.45 8.46 -20.22
N VAL A 52 6.54 7.52 -19.90
CA VAL A 52 5.87 7.43 -18.61
C VAL A 52 5.91 6.01 -18.07
N MET A 53 6.33 5.86 -16.82
CA MET A 53 6.14 4.65 -16.05
C MET A 53 5.14 4.92 -14.93
N ILE A 54 4.01 4.21 -14.97
CA ILE A 54 2.91 4.32 -14.01
C ILE A 54 3.10 3.24 -12.96
N LEU A 55 3.31 3.62 -11.71
CA LEU A 55 3.50 2.66 -10.61
C LEU A 55 2.20 2.52 -9.83
N ARG A 56 1.52 1.38 -10.02
CA ARG A 56 0.32 1.00 -9.27
C ARG A 56 0.75 0.27 -8.01
N TYR A 57 1.05 1.01 -6.94
CA TYR A 57 1.48 0.39 -5.70
C TYR A 57 0.30 0.07 -4.78
N PHE A 58 0.53 -0.96 -3.95
CA PHE A 58 -0.44 -1.45 -2.98
C PHE A 58 -0.31 -0.67 -1.67
N ASN A 59 -0.55 -1.27 -0.51
CA ASN A 59 -0.63 -0.52 0.74
C ASN A 59 0.78 -0.24 1.32
N PRO A 60 1.35 0.96 1.13
CA PRO A 60 2.65 1.27 1.73
C PRO A 60 2.52 1.36 3.25
N VAL A 61 3.45 0.70 3.95
CA VAL A 61 3.53 0.67 5.40
C VAL A 61 4.99 0.63 5.85
N GLY A 62 5.22 0.75 7.15
CA GLY A 62 6.56 0.80 7.71
C GLY A 62 7.10 2.23 7.77
N ALA A 63 8.36 2.32 8.15
CA ALA A 63 9.13 3.55 8.25
C ALA A 63 10.58 3.29 7.83
N HIS A 64 11.39 4.32 7.71
CA HIS A 64 12.80 4.13 7.45
C HIS A 64 13.48 3.41 8.63
N PRO A 65 14.34 2.39 8.40
CA PRO A 65 14.96 1.60 9.46
C PRO A 65 15.79 2.42 10.48
N SER A 66 16.20 3.64 10.12
CA SER A 66 16.87 4.55 11.07
C SER A 66 15.96 5.05 12.19
N GLY A 67 14.62 4.94 12.04
CA GLY A 67 13.66 5.52 12.96
C GLY A 67 13.51 7.05 12.87
N SER A 68 14.19 7.70 11.92
CA SER A 68 14.14 9.17 11.76
C SER A 68 13.08 9.66 10.77
N MET A 69 12.46 8.76 10.01
CA MET A 69 11.51 9.09 8.97
C MET A 69 10.36 8.07 8.96
N GLY A 70 9.13 8.55 9.11
CA GLY A 70 7.92 7.72 9.15
C GLY A 70 6.65 8.51 8.83
N ASP A 71 5.49 7.89 9.06
CA ASP A 71 4.18 8.43 8.74
C ASP A 71 3.61 9.26 9.90
N ASP A 72 3.43 10.55 9.67
CA ASP A 72 2.87 11.50 10.66
C ASP A 72 1.66 12.25 10.05
N PRO A 73 0.49 11.61 10.01
CA PRO A 73 -0.69 12.23 9.41
C PRO A 73 -1.25 13.35 10.27
N HIS A 74 -1.65 14.44 9.63
CA HIS A 74 -2.43 15.48 10.29
C HIS A 74 -3.86 14.99 10.55
N GLY A 75 -4.23 14.82 11.81
CA GLY A 75 -5.56 14.36 12.26
C GLY A 75 -5.63 12.82 12.43
N ALA A 76 -6.85 12.28 12.31
CA ALA A 76 -7.05 10.83 12.50
C ALA A 76 -6.37 10.02 11.39
N PRO A 77 -5.59 8.97 11.73
CA PRO A 77 -4.90 8.16 10.74
C PRO A 77 -5.89 7.38 9.87
N ALA A 78 -5.73 7.48 8.56
CA ALA A 78 -6.54 6.73 7.59
C ALA A 78 -5.96 5.34 7.28
N ASN A 79 -4.65 5.15 7.48
CA ASN A 79 -3.94 3.92 7.20
C ASN A 79 -4.02 2.95 8.38
N LEU A 80 -4.23 1.66 8.09
CA LEU A 80 -4.36 0.61 9.11
C LEU A 80 -3.17 0.58 10.07
N VAL A 81 -1.94 0.47 9.53
CA VAL A 81 -0.75 0.27 10.37
C VAL A 81 -0.44 1.52 11.19
N THR A 82 -0.61 2.72 10.64
CA THR A 82 -0.44 3.97 11.39
C THR A 82 -1.43 4.07 12.55
N HIS A 83 -2.71 3.73 12.31
CA HIS A 83 -3.73 3.68 13.37
C HIS A 83 -3.37 2.64 14.44
N LEU A 84 -3.00 1.44 14.02
CA LEU A 84 -2.56 0.34 14.89
C LEU A 84 -1.39 0.77 15.79
N MET A 85 -0.38 1.44 15.23
CA MET A 85 0.78 1.93 16.00
C MET A 85 0.40 3.01 17.02
N GLN A 86 -0.55 3.88 16.68
CA GLN A 86 -1.06 4.87 17.63
C GLN A 86 -1.89 4.24 18.76
N VAL A 87 -2.63 3.15 18.48
CA VAL A 87 -3.29 2.35 19.53
C VAL A 87 -2.25 1.66 20.41
N ALA A 88 -1.26 1.02 19.83
CA ALA A 88 -0.17 0.38 20.57
C ALA A 88 0.63 1.36 21.44
N ALA A 89 0.77 2.62 20.99
CA ALA A 89 1.40 3.71 21.75
C ALA A 89 0.46 4.32 22.82
N GLY A 90 -0.80 3.90 22.92
CA GLY A 90 -1.79 4.43 23.86
C GLY A 90 -2.32 5.83 23.50
N ARG A 91 -2.14 6.28 22.26
CA ARG A 91 -2.65 7.57 21.75
C ARG A 91 -4.10 7.48 21.28
N LEU A 92 -4.52 6.29 20.86
CA LEU A 92 -5.89 5.97 20.49
C LEU A 92 -6.38 4.76 21.29
N ASP A 93 -7.67 4.73 21.59
CA ASP A 93 -8.26 3.71 22.46
C ASP A 93 -8.30 2.34 21.79
N ARG A 94 -8.69 2.28 20.51
CA ARG A 94 -8.84 1.03 19.76
C ARG A 94 -8.78 1.21 18.26
N LEU A 95 -8.43 0.13 17.56
CA LEU A 95 -8.41 0.06 16.11
C LEU A 95 -9.77 -0.41 15.58
N PRO A 96 -10.47 0.32 14.70
CA PRO A 96 -11.66 -0.19 14.04
C PRO A 96 -11.27 -1.18 12.92
N VAL A 97 -11.80 -2.40 12.99
CA VAL A 97 -11.74 -3.41 11.92
C VAL A 97 -13.03 -3.33 11.13
N PHE A 98 -12.95 -2.82 9.89
CA PHE A 98 -14.12 -2.55 9.06
C PHE A 98 -14.64 -3.80 8.36
N GLY A 99 -15.63 -4.46 8.97
CA GLY A 99 -16.26 -5.70 8.51
C GLY A 99 -15.54 -6.95 9.02
N ALA A 100 -16.35 -7.99 9.30
CA ALA A 100 -15.89 -9.33 9.66
C ALA A 100 -16.70 -10.40 8.91
N ASP A 101 -17.31 -10.02 7.81
CA ASP A 101 -18.23 -10.84 7.02
C ASP A 101 -17.87 -10.85 5.52
N TYR A 102 -16.63 -10.48 5.18
CA TYR A 102 -16.10 -10.63 3.83
C TYR A 102 -15.84 -12.12 3.52
N ASP A 103 -15.91 -12.47 2.23
CA ASP A 103 -15.50 -13.80 1.75
C ASP A 103 -13.96 -13.94 1.77
N THR A 104 -13.42 -14.05 2.98
CA THR A 104 -11.98 -14.15 3.31
C THR A 104 -11.81 -15.13 4.48
N PRO A 105 -10.61 -15.67 4.74
CA PRO A 105 -10.42 -16.70 5.75
C PRO A 105 -10.89 -16.35 7.17
N ASP A 106 -10.80 -15.09 7.57
CA ASP A 106 -11.18 -14.60 8.90
C ASP A 106 -12.31 -13.55 8.86
N GLY A 107 -12.88 -13.31 7.67
CA GLY A 107 -13.94 -12.35 7.45
C GLY A 107 -13.47 -10.89 7.34
N SER A 108 -12.22 -10.57 7.66
CA SER A 108 -11.69 -9.22 7.49
C SER A 108 -11.06 -9.00 6.11
N PRO A 109 -10.96 -7.75 5.61
CA PRO A 109 -10.41 -7.49 4.28
C PRO A 109 -8.94 -7.93 4.14
N VAL A 110 -8.56 -8.39 2.92
CA VAL A 110 -7.19 -8.82 2.61
C VAL A 110 -6.51 -7.79 1.70
N ARG A 111 -5.29 -7.36 2.06
CA ARG A 111 -4.49 -6.37 1.33
C ARG A 111 -3.04 -6.83 1.19
N ASP A 112 -2.37 -6.33 0.14
CA ASP A 112 -0.93 -6.45 -0.04
C ASP A 112 -0.25 -5.25 0.63
N TYR A 113 0.54 -5.51 1.66
CA TYR A 113 1.29 -4.48 2.39
C TYR A 113 2.73 -4.47 1.89
N LEU A 114 3.20 -3.30 1.52
CA LEU A 114 4.51 -3.07 0.93
C LEU A 114 5.32 -2.13 1.82
N HIS A 115 6.56 -2.50 2.13
CA HIS A 115 7.43 -1.63 2.90
C HIS A 115 7.72 -0.33 2.14
N VAL A 116 7.59 0.82 2.82
CA VAL A 116 7.77 2.14 2.20
C VAL A 116 9.17 2.32 1.57
N VAL A 117 10.21 1.67 2.12
CA VAL A 117 11.56 1.70 1.54
C VAL A 117 11.62 0.85 0.26
N ASP A 118 10.99 -0.35 0.22
CA ASP A 118 10.90 -1.13 -1.02
C ASP A 118 10.16 -0.33 -2.10
N LEU A 119 9.09 0.39 -1.73
CA LEU A 119 8.36 1.26 -2.65
C LEU A 119 9.26 2.39 -3.19
N ALA A 120 10.04 3.05 -2.33
CA ALA A 120 10.97 4.10 -2.73
C ALA A 120 12.06 3.56 -3.68
N GLU A 121 12.65 2.41 -3.35
CA GLU A 121 13.60 1.70 -4.21
C GLU A 121 12.97 1.36 -5.57
N GLY A 122 11.71 0.91 -5.58
CA GLY A 122 10.94 0.66 -6.81
C GLY A 122 10.78 1.91 -7.69
N HIS A 123 10.56 3.08 -7.08
CA HIS A 123 10.51 4.35 -7.82
C HIS A 123 11.86 4.72 -8.45
N VAL A 124 12.96 4.54 -7.72
CA VAL A 124 14.31 4.81 -8.24
C VAL A 124 14.63 3.89 -9.42
N VAL A 125 14.42 2.59 -9.25
CA VAL A 125 14.66 1.60 -10.32
C VAL A 125 13.77 1.87 -11.54
N ALA A 126 12.51 2.25 -11.34
CA ALA A 126 11.60 2.62 -12.41
C ALA A 126 12.10 3.84 -13.20
N LEU A 127 12.66 4.84 -12.50
CA LEU A 127 13.23 6.03 -13.14
C LEU A 127 14.47 5.68 -13.97
N ASP A 128 15.38 4.86 -13.41
CA ASP A 128 16.61 4.44 -14.07
C ASP A 128 16.33 3.56 -15.31
N THR A 129 15.27 2.76 -15.24
CA THR A 129 14.88 1.82 -16.30
C THR A 129 14.04 2.49 -17.41
N LEU A 130 13.39 3.61 -17.12
CA LEU A 130 12.47 4.31 -18.02
C LEU A 130 13.02 4.52 -19.44
N PRO A 131 14.30 4.93 -19.67
CA PRO A 131 14.82 5.14 -21.03
C PRO A 131 14.83 3.88 -21.90
N ALA A 132 14.83 2.69 -21.32
CA ALA A 132 14.76 1.41 -22.05
C ALA A 132 13.34 1.05 -22.53
N TYR A 133 12.32 1.74 -22.04
CA TYR A 133 10.91 1.43 -22.32
C TYR A 133 10.14 2.68 -22.74
N PRO A 134 10.30 3.15 -23.98
CA PRO A 134 9.62 4.33 -24.46
C PRO A 134 8.08 4.15 -24.47
N GLY A 135 7.35 5.26 -24.39
CA GLY A 135 5.90 5.32 -24.32
C GLY A 135 5.37 5.27 -22.89
N CYS A 136 4.19 4.68 -22.69
CA CYS A 136 3.53 4.59 -21.39
C CYS A 136 3.38 3.13 -20.95
N ARG A 137 3.73 2.84 -19.68
CA ARG A 137 3.59 1.49 -19.10
C ARG A 137 3.14 1.57 -17.66
N ALA A 138 2.11 0.78 -17.31
CA ALA A 138 1.75 0.52 -15.93
C ALA A 138 2.54 -0.67 -15.37
N ILE A 139 2.94 -0.60 -14.10
CA ILE A 139 3.66 -1.66 -13.38
C ILE A 139 3.13 -1.71 -11.94
N ASN A 140 2.75 -2.92 -11.50
CA ASN A 140 2.35 -3.15 -10.11
C ASN A 140 3.58 -3.22 -9.19
N LEU A 141 3.54 -2.49 -8.08
CA LEU A 141 4.51 -2.61 -7.00
C LEU A 141 3.81 -3.13 -5.74
N GLY A 142 4.04 -4.38 -5.42
CA GLY A 142 3.52 -5.08 -4.24
C GLY A 142 4.44 -6.23 -3.86
N THR A 143 4.08 -6.95 -2.80
CA THR A 143 4.80 -8.16 -2.36
C THR A 143 4.32 -9.43 -3.07
N GLY A 144 3.13 -9.38 -3.67
CA GLY A 144 2.46 -10.54 -4.23
C GLY A 144 1.77 -11.41 -3.18
N ARG A 145 1.67 -10.93 -1.94
CA ARG A 145 1.05 -11.63 -0.83
C ARG A 145 0.00 -10.76 -0.15
N GLY A 146 -1.21 -11.32 0.00
CA GLY A 146 -2.26 -10.71 0.80
C GLY A 146 -2.16 -11.09 2.27
N TYR A 147 -2.44 -10.13 3.14
CA TYR A 147 -2.65 -10.34 4.58
C TYR A 147 -4.00 -9.76 4.96
N SER A 148 -4.76 -10.47 5.78
CA SER A 148 -5.98 -9.93 6.35
C SER A 148 -5.69 -8.85 7.40
N VAL A 149 -6.68 -8.02 7.71
CA VAL A 149 -6.54 -7.01 8.76
C VAL A 149 -6.23 -7.67 10.11
N LEU A 150 -6.90 -8.78 10.43
CA LEU A 150 -6.67 -9.50 11.70
C LEU A 150 -5.31 -10.20 11.73
N GLU A 151 -4.79 -10.71 10.59
CA GLU A 151 -3.41 -11.19 10.50
C GLU A 151 -2.39 -10.09 10.78
N VAL A 152 -2.62 -8.87 10.27
CA VAL A 152 -1.75 -7.71 10.56
C VAL A 152 -1.78 -7.34 12.03
N VAL A 153 -2.96 -7.34 12.66
CA VAL A 153 -3.09 -7.10 14.12
C VAL A 153 -2.30 -8.15 14.91
N ALA A 154 -2.51 -9.43 14.63
CA ALA A 154 -1.81 -10.53 15.32
C ALA A 154 -0.28 -10.45 15.12
N ALA A 155 0.18 -10.14 13.90
CA ALA A 155 1.61 -9.95 13.62
C ALA A 155 2.19 -8.75 14.39
N ALA A 156 1.43 -7.68 14.54
CA ALA A 156 1.85 -6.51 15.32
C ALA A 156 1.93 -6.85 16.82
N GLU A 157 0.94 -7.53 17.37
CA GLU A 157 0.97 -7.97 18.79
C GLU A 157 2.18 -8.82 19.07
N GLN A 158 2.51 -9.74 18.16
CA GLN A 158 3.70 -10.58 18.26
C GLN A 158 5.00 -9.75 18.17
N ALA A 159 5.10 -8.86 17.19
CA ALA A 159 6.29 -8.05 16.96
C ALA A 159 6.55 -7.04 18.08
N LEU A 160 5.50 -6.47 18.66
CA LEU A 160 5.57 -5.44 19.70
C LEU A 160 5.56 -6.01 21.13
N GLY A 161 5.21 -7.30 21.29
CA GLY A 161 5.09 -7.95 22.59
C GLY A 161 3.97 -7.37 23.48
N ARG A 162 2.95 -6.77 22.87
CA ARG A 162 1.81 -6.16 23.57
C ARG A 162 0.50 -6.32 22.80
N PRO A 163 -0.65 -6.37 23.47
CA PRO A 163 -1.94 -6.44 22.78
C PRO A 163 -2.27 -5.11 22.11
N VAL A 164 -3.02 -5.21 20.99
CA VAL A 164 -3.59 -4.06 20.27
C VAL A 164 -5.11 -4.12 20.40
N ALA A 165 -5.67 -3.21 21.18
CA ALA A 165 -7.11 -3.13 21.34
C ALA A 165 -7.77 -2.83 20.00
N HIS A 166 -8.71 -3.68 19.59
CA HIS A 166 -9.45 -3.49 18.34
C HIS A 166 -10.92 -3.86 18.49
N GLU A 167 -11.76 -3.36 17.61
CA GLU A 167 -13.18 -3.71 17.56
C GLU A 167 -13.64 -3.85 16.12
N VAL A 168 -14.54 -4.81 15.89
CA VAL A 168 -15.19 -4.96 14.59
C VAL A 168 -16.32 -3.95 14.47
N VAL A 169 -16.30 -3.19 13.37
CA VAL A 169 -17.32 -2.22 13.03
C VAL A 169 -17.93 -2.52 11.65
N ALA A 170 -18.98 -1.80 11.25
CA ALA A 170 -19.59 -1.98 9.93
C ALA A 170 -18.58 -1.78 8.80
N ARG A 171 -18.79 -2.45 7.66
CA ARG A 171 -17.97 -2.28 6.45
C ARG A 171 -17.91 -0.81 6.04
N ARG A 172 -16.73 -0.39 5.57
CA ARG A 172 -16.56 0.93 4.97
C ARG A 172 -17.07 0.89 3.53
N PRO A 173 -17.89 1.85 3.07
CA PRO A 173 -18.31 1.93 1.67
C PRO A 173 -17.10 2.01 0.72
N GLY A 174 -17.09 1.16 -0.30
CA GLY A 174 -16.02 1.11 -1.30
C GLY A 174 -14.80 0.27 -0.91
N ASP A 175 -14.79 -0.36 0.27
CA ASP A 175 -13.77 -1.36 0.61
C ASP A 175 -14.03 -2.67 -0.14
N VAL A 176 -12.97 -3.22 -0.75
CA VAL A 176 -13.01 -4.50 -1.45
C VAL A 176 -12.63 -5.65 -0.52
N ALA A 177 -13.14 -6.86 -0.79
CA ALA A 177 -12.87 -8.03 0.06
C ALA A 177 -11.38 -8.39 0.05
N ARG A 178 -10.76 -8.44 -1.13
CA ARG A 178 -9.36 -8.88 -1.28
C ARG A 178 -8.71 -8.27 -2.51
N ILE A 179 -7.43 -7.83 -2.35
CA ILE A 179 -6.61 -7.38 -3.47
C ILE A 179 -5.12 -7.51 -3.13
N TRP A 180 -4.33 -8.14 -4.01
CA TRP A 180 -2.87 -8.19 -3.96
C TRP A 180 -2.26 -8.26 -5.35
N ALA A 181 -0.98 -7.89 -5.46
CA ALA A 181 -0.29 -7.69 -6.72
C ALA A 181 0.12 -8.99 -7.43
N GLY A 182 -0.04 -9.03 -8.74
CA GLY A 182 0.82 -9.84 -9.61
C GLY A 182 2.13 -9.10 -9.82
N THR A 183 3.26 -9.68 -9.43
CA THR A 183 4.57 -9.01 -9.38
C THR A 183 5.51 -9.37 -10.52
N ASN A 184 5.06 -10.23 -11.44
CA ASN A 184 5.91 -10.77 -12.50
C ASN A 184 6.42 -9.68 -13.46
N LEU A 185 5.65 -8.64 -13.74
CA LEU A 185 6.05 -7.57 -14.65
C LEU A 185 7.14 -6.71 -14.03
N ALA A 186 6.99 -6.31 -12.77
CA ALA A 186 8.03 -5.56 -12.05
C ALA A 186 9.35 -6.32 -12.01
N LYS A 187 9.32 -7.61 -11.67
CA LYS A 187 10.51 -8.46 -11.68
C LYS A 187 11.16 -8.55 -13.07
N ARG A 188 10.35 -8.71 -14.12
CA ARG A 188 10.89 -8.88 -15.49
C ARG A 188 11.44 -7.58 -16.08
N LEU A 189 10.74 -6.45 -15.91
CA LEU A 189 11.12 -5.19 -16.54
C LEU A 189 12.07 -4.36 -15.70
N LEU A 190 11.87 -4.34 -14.38
CA LEU A 190 12.65 -3.52 -13.46
C LEU A 190 13.76 -4.32 -12.76
N GLY A 191 13.73 -5.66 -12.78
CA GLY A 191 14.57 -6.49 -11.91
C GLY A 191 14.22 -6.29 -10.42
N TRP A 192 13.10 -5.64 -10.11
CA TRP A 192 12.71 -5.29 -8.75
C TRP A 192 11.73 -6.31 -8.15
N THR A 193 11.93 -6.59 -6.87
CA THR A 193 11.01 -7.36 -6.02
C THR A 193 11.04 -6.79 -4.62
N ALA A 194 9.89 -6.73 -3.96
CA ALA A 194 9.85 -6.38 -2.54
C ALA A 194 10.63 -7.41 -1.71
N SER A 195 11.45 -6.94 -0.79
CA SER A 195 12.36 -7.77 0.01
C SER A 195 12.01 -7.81 1.50
N ARG A 196 11.31 -6.79 2.00
CA ARG A 196 10.98 -6.61 3.41
C ARG A 196 9.62 -7.23 3.73
N GLY A 197 9.58 -8.07 4.78
CA GLY A 197 8.38 -8.78 5.21
C GLY A 197 7.51 -7.96 6.18
N LEU A 198 6.30 -8.46 6.46
CA LEU A 198 5.33 -7.78 7.33
C LEU A 198 5.91 -7.47 8.71
N THR A 199 6.65 -8.40 9.33
CA THR A 199 7.27 -8.18 10.64
C THR A 199 8.25 -7.00 10.62
N GLU A 200 9.08 -6.89 9.59
CA GLU A 200 10.02 -5.78 9.42
C GLU A 200 9.29 -4.45 9.24
N MET A 201 8.23 -4.44 8.41
CA MET A 201 7.37 -3.27 8.23
C MET A 201 6.81 -2.76 9.57
N LEU A 202 6.33 -3.67 10.43
CA LEU A 202 5.75 -3.35 11.73
C LEU A 202 6.80 -2.86 12.73
N VAL A 203 7.96 -3.53 12.78
CA VAL A 203 9.08 -3.16 13.68
C VAL A 203 9.66 -1.80 13.32
N ASP A 204 9.87 -1.53 12.03
CA ASP A 204 10.43 -0.23 11.61
C ASP A 204 9.42 0.90 11.81
N HIS A 205 8.11 0.66 11.58
CA HIS A 205 7.08 1.65 11.88
C HIS A 205 7.01 1.94 13.38
N TRP A 206 7.08 0.89 14.21
CA TRP A 206 7.07 1.04 15.67
C TRP A 206 8.29 1.81 16.18
N ARG A 207 9.50 1.51 15.67
CA ARG A 207 10.73 2.23 16.00
C ARG A 207 10.60 3.74 15.77
N TRP A 208 9.99 4.12 14.65
CA TRP A 208 9.72 5.53 14.36
C TRP A 208 8.70 6.11 15.34
N GLN A 209 7.60 5.40 15.63
CA GLN A 209 6.55 5.85 16.55
C GLN A 209 7.07 6.04 17.98
N GLU A 210 7.95 5.16 18.45
CA GLU A 210 8.59 5.29 19.77
C GLU A 210 9.54 6.49 19.84
N ALA A 211 10.31 6.73 18.77
CA ALA A 211 11.24 7.85 18.68
C ALA A 211 10.51 9.21 18.51
N HIS A 212 9.30 9.19 17.98
CA HIS A 212 8.51 10.39 17.68
C HIS A 212 7.09 10.25 18.25
N PRO A 213 6.92 10.24 19.57
CA PRO A 213 5.62 10.07 20.21
C PRO A 213 4.62 11.17 19.81
N ASP A 214 5.10 12.38 19.49
CA ASP A 214 4.31 13.53 19.09
C ASP A 214 4.47 13.89 17.59
N GLY A 215 4.92 12.93 16.78
CA GLY A 215 5.23 13.15 15.37
C GLY A 215 6.55 13.90 15.18
N TYR A 216 6.67 14.63 14.06
CA TYR A 216 7.89 15.41 13.77
C TYR A 216 8.08 16.64 14.67
N GLY A 217 7.14 16.94 15.55
CA GLY A 217 7.10 18.15 16.35
C GLY A 217 6.74 19.39 15.50
N ASN A 218 6.04 20.34 16.09
CA ASN A 218 5.80 21.66 15.48
C ASN A 218 6.91 22.61 15.87
#